data_d924425074664ce00aa6a388d5906f2d
#
_entry.id   d924425074664ce00aa6a388d5906f2d
#
_cell.length_a   1.000
_cell.length_b   1.000
_cell.length_c   1.000
_cell.angle_alpha   90.00
_cell.angle_beta   90.00
_cell.angle_gamma   90.00
#
_symmetry.space_group_name_H-M   'P 1'
#
loop_
_entity.id
_entity.type
_entity.pdbx_description
1 polymer ?
#
loop_
_entity_poly.entity_id
_entity_poly.type
_entity_poly.pdbx_seq_one_letter_code
_entity_poly.pdbx_strand_id
1 'polypeptide(L)'
;MDSKIQFIWKKYSELSTNDLYAILNLRQQVFVVEQNCPYLDADYSDQDAFHLLGYDNDILVAYLRAFAPNIKYEGSSMGRIVVSQENRNKSYGKEITKIGKFFLKEKYPRHEIII
;
A
#
# COMPACT_ATOMS: atom_id res chain seq x y z
N MET A 1 7.35 -15.76 -20.50
CA MET A 1 6.06 -15.60 -19.81
C MET A 1 6.18 -14.65 -18.63
N ASP A 2 5.39 -13.65 -18.63
CA ASP A 2 5.46 -12.66 -17.57
C ASP A 2 4.82 -13.19 -16.30
N SER A 3 5.48 -12.95 -15.19
CA SER A 3 4.85 -13.25 -13.91
C SER A 3 3.68 -12.30 -13.74
N LYS A 4 2.62 -12.79 -13.16
CA LYS A 4 1.44 -11.99 -12.96
C LYS A 4 1.32 -11.61 -11.51
N ILE A 5 1.33 -10.30 -11.28
CA ILE A 5 1.09 -9.78 -9.95
C ILE A 5 -0.42 -9.67 -9.76
N GLN A 6 -0.89 -10.06 -8.60
CA GLN A 6 -2.30 -9.94 -8.24
C GLN A 6 -2.45 -8.89 -7.17
N PHE A 7 -3.34 -7.93 -7.41
CA PHE A 7 -3.61 -6.87 -6.45
C PHE A 7 -4.92 -7.19 -5.73
N ILE A 8 -4.89 -7.10 -4.41
CA ILE A 8 -6.07 -7.38 -3.60
C ILE A 8 -6.23 -6.33 -2.51
N TRP A 9 -7.45 -5.83 -2.34
CA TRP A 9 -7.77 -4.91 -1.26
C TRP A 9 -8.20 -5.67 -0.02
N LYS A 10 -7.71 -5.25 1.12
CA LYS A 10 -8.11 -5.82 2.40
C LYS A 10 -8.22 -4.72 3.46
N LYS A 11 -9.24 -4.83 4.30
CA LYS A 11 -9.28 -4.04 5.53
C LYS A 11 -8.33 -4.67 6.53
N TYR A 12 -7.96 -3.91 7.56
CA TYR A 12 -7.05 -4.43 8.57
C TYR A 12 -7.55 -5.75 9.16
N SER A 13 -8.85 -5.83 9.44
CA SER A 13 -9.43 -7.06 10.02
C SER A 13 -9.38 -8.25 9.07
N GLU A 14 -9.17 -8.03 7.80
CA GLU A 14 -9.09 -9.09 6.79
C GLU A 14 -7.67 -9.55 6.53
N LEU A 15 -6.68 -8.84 7.07
CA LEU A 15 -5.28 -9.23 6.90
C LEU A 15 -4.97 -10.44 7.74
N SER A 16 -4.34 -11.45 7.13
CA SER A 16 -3.81 -12.55 7.92
C SER A 16 -2.56 -12.07 8.67
N THR A 17 -2.12 -12.87 9.64
CA THR A 17 -0.86 -12.57 10.33
C THR A 17 0.29 -12.50 9.35
N ASN A 18 0.29 -13.40 8.36
CA ASN A 18 1.33 -13.42 7.34
C ASN A 18 1.26 -12.20 6.44
N ASP A 19 0.05 -11.76 6.07
CA ASP A 19 -0.12 -10.53 5.29
C ASP A 19 0.50 -9.34 6.03
N LEU A 20 0.14 -9.19 7.30
CA LEU A 20 0.60 -8.07 8.09
C LEU A 20 2.12 -8.08 8.24
N TYR A 21 2.67 -9.26 8.53
CA TYR A 21 4.12 -9.37 8.68
C TYR A 21 4.83 -9.00 7.38
N ALA A 22 4.32 -9.49 6.24
CA ALA A 22 4.91 -9.19 4.93
C ALA A 22 4.83 -7.69 4.61
N ILE A 23 3.69 -7.06 4.93
CA ILE A 23 3.52 -5.62 4.74
C ILE A 23 4.56 -4.85 5.55
N LEU A 24 4.69 -5.15 6.82
CA LEU A 24 5.62 -4.43 7.69
C LEU A 24 7.06 -4.67 7.25
N ASN A 25 7.39 -5.90 6.85
CA ASN A 25 8.73 -6.21 6.37
C ASN A 25 9.07 -5.42 5.11
N LEU A 26 8.17 -5.40 4.12
CA LEU A 26 8.42 -4.67 2.88
C LEU A 26 8.55 -3.17 3.13
N ARG A 27 7.69 -2.60 3.96
CA ARG A 27 7.74 -1.19 4.29
C ARG A 27 9.07 -0.83 4.97
N GLN A 28 9.52 -1.66 5.91
CA GLN A 28 10.78 -1.39 6.60
C GLN A 28 11.98 -1.53 5.68
N GLN A 29 11.96 -2.51 4.78
CA GLN A 29 13.07 -2.68 3.84
C GLN A 29 13.28 -1.42 3.00
N VAL A 30 12.22 -0.78 2.57
CA VAL A 30 12.33 0.37 1.67
C VAL A 30 12.44 1.68 2.45
N PHE A 31 11.51 1.93 3.36
CA PHE A 31 11.42 3.24 3.99
C PHE A 31 12.44 3.44 5.11
N VAL A 32 12.85 2.38 5.76
CA VAL A 32 13.80 2.49 6.88
C VAL A 32 15.20 2.08 6.45
N VAL A 33 15.34 0.88 5.92
CA VAL A 33 16.68 0.34 5.62
C VAL A 33 17.25 0.95 4.35
N GLU A 34 16.53 0.84 3.23
CA GLU A 34 17.04 1.33 1.95
C GLU A 34 17.27 2.84 1.97
N GLN A 35 16.33 3.58 2.56
CA GLN A 35 16.42 5.04 2.61
C GLN A 35 17.29 5.52 3.78
N ASN A 36 17.77 4.61 4.61
CA ASN A 36 18.60 4.94 5.76
C ASN A 36 17.93 6.00 6.63
N CYS A 37 16.66 5.79 6.94
CA CYS A 37 15.85 6.75 7.68
C CYS A 37 15.24 6.09 8.91
N PRO A 38 15.84 6.26 10.08
CA PRO A 38 15.33 5.61 11.30
C PRO A 38 14.08 6.33 11.81
N TYR A 39 12.93 5.75 11.53
CA TYR A 39 11.67 6.27 12.05
C TYR A 39 10.72 5.09 12.30
N LEU A 40 9.63 5.38 13.02
CA LEU A 40 8.64 4.35 13.32
C LEU A 40 7.66 4.23 12.17
N ASP A 41 7.87 3.24 11.32
CA ASP A 41 6.98 3.01 10.18
C ASP A 41 5.60 2.54 10.63
N ALA A 42 5.53 1.74 11.67
CA ALA A 42 4.26 1.31 12.26
C ALA A 42 3.74 2.46 13.13
N ASP A 43 2.72 3.15 12.65
CA ASP A 43 2.27 4.43 13.21
C ASP A 43 0.89 4.37 13.83
N TYR A 44 0.38 3.17 14.08
CA TYR A 44 -0.95 2.92 14.64
C TYR A 44 -2.09 3.43 13.76
N SER A 45 -1.81 3.72 12.50
CA SER A 45 -2.85 4.12 11.55
C SER A 45 -3.30 2.96 10.65
N ASP A 46 -2.53 1.87 10.65
CA ASP A 46 -2.85 0.75 9.76
C ASP A 46 -4.21 0.14 10.05
N GLN A 47 -4.67 0.24 11.31
CA GLN A 47 -5.96 -0.32 11.72
C GLN A 47 -7.14 0.37 11.04
N ASP A 48 -6.96 1.62 10.61
CA ASP A 48 -8.01 2.41 9.98
C ASP A 48 -7.87 2.48 8.46
N ALA A 49 -6.94 1.77 7.89
CA ALA A 49 -6.61 1.88 6.48
C ALA A 49 -7.25 0.78 5.65
N PHE A 50 -7.42 1.07 4.36
CA PHE A 50 -7.58 0.04 3.35
C PHE A 50 -6.19 -0.32 2.85
N HIS A 51 -5.91 -1.60 2.71
CA HIS A 51 -4.60 -2.10 2.30
C HIS A 51 -4.70 -2.71 0.93
N LEU A 52 -3.85 -2.26 0.01
CA LEU A 52 -3.75 -2.84 -1.32
C LEU A 52 -2.45 -3.63 -1.39
N LEU A 53 -2.58 -4.93 -1.55
CA LEU A 53 -1.44 -5.83 -1.55
C LEU A 53 -1.22 -6.36 -2.97
N GLY A 54 0.01 -6.26 -3.45
CA GLY A 54 0.40 -6.83 -4.73
C GLY A 54 1.28 -8.04 -4.51
N TYR A 55 0.75 -9.21 -4.79
CA TYR A 55 1.46 -10.47 -4.62
C TYR A 55 1.90 -11.03 -5.97
N ASP A 56 3.16 -11.44 -6.04
CA ASP A 56 3.68 -12.25 -7.14
C ASP A 56 3.81 -13.65 -6.57
N ASN A 57 2.85 -14.50 -6.88
CA ASN A 57 2.67 -15.78 -6.21
C ASN A 57 2.50 -15.55 -4.71
N ASP A 58 3.40 -16.04 -3.88
CA ASP A 58 3.26 -15.90 -2.43
C ASP A 58 4.12 -14.79 -1.85
N ILE A 59 4.73 -13.96 -2.72
CA ILE A 59 5.64 -12.93 -2.27
C ILE A 59 5.01 -11.57 -2.46
N LEU A 60 4.94 -10.78 -1.39
CA LEU A 60 4.43 -9.42 -1.44
C LEU A 60 5.51 -8.54 -2.08
N VAL A 61 5.21 -7.99 -3.26
CA VAL A 61 6.17 -7.18 -4.00
C VAL A 61 5.75 -5.72 -4.12
N ALA A 62 4.49 -5.40 -3.85
CA ALA A 62 4.01 -4.03 -3.92
C ALA A 62 2.92 -3.82 -2.87
N TYR A 63 2.82 -2.59 -2.37
CA TYR A 63 1.88 -2.30 -1.31
C TYR A 63 1.51 -0.81 -1.33
N LEU A 64 0.29 -0.52 -0.89
CA LEU A 64 -0.20 0.85 -0.74
C LEU A 64 -1.28 0.82 0.35
N ARG A 65 -1.32 1.87 1.18
CA ARG A 65 -2.46 2.01 2.10
C ARG A 65 -3.25 3.26 1.76
N ALA A 66 -4.56 3.18 1.95
CA ALA A 66 -5.47 4.27 1.62
C ALA A 66 -6.40 4.53 2.80
N PHE A 67 -6.85 5.77 2.92
CA PHE A 67 -7.72 6.19 4.01
C PHE A 67 -8.96 6.89 3.47
N ALA A 68 -10.09 6.64 4.12
CA ALA A 68 -11.32 7.39 3.88
C ALA A 68 -11.11 8.86 4.24
N PRO A 69 -11.98 9.75 3.74
CA PRO A 69 -11.92 11.16 4.17
C PRO A 69 -12.05 11.30 5.68
N ASN A 70 -11.40 12.31 6.21
CA ASN A 70 -11.45 12.68 7.63
C ASN A 70 -10.80 11.70 8.58
N ILE A 71 -9.94 10.80 8.05
CA ILE A 71 -9.12 9.94 8.89
C ILE A 71 -7.75 10.58 9.08
N LYS A 72 -7.01 10.77 8.00
CA LYS A 72 -5.70 11.44 8.04
C LYS A 72 -5.82 12.90 7.65
N TYR A 73 -6.63 13.19 6.66
CA TYR A 73 -6.85 14.50 6.10
C TYR A 73 -8.34 14.67 5.84
N GLU A 74 -8.74 15.88 5.50
CA GLU A 74 -10.14 16.15 5.16
C GLU A 74 -10.56 15.35 3.93
N GLY A 75 -9.69 15.26 2.92
CA GLY A 75 -9.92 14.41 1.76
C GLY A 75 -9.54 12.97 2.04
N SER A 76 -9.80 12.10 1.07
CA SER A 76 -9.26 10.75 1.11
C SER A 76 -7.77 10.82 0.82
N SER A 77 -7.04 9.77 1.19
CA SER A 77 -5.58 9.82 1.01
C SER A 77 -5.01 8.45 0.76
N MET A 78 -3.79 8.42 0.23
CA MET A 78 -3.04 7.17 0.13
C MET A 78 -1.56 7.47 0.32
N GLY A 79 -0.85 6.48 0.84
CA GLY A 79 0.56 6.61 1.11
C GLY A 79 1.18 5.27 1.37
N ARG A 80 2.40 5.28 1.90
CA ARG A 80 3.18 4.06 2.08
C ARG A 80 3.20 3.24 0.80
N ILE A 81 3.32 3.92 -0.36
CA ILE A 81 3.36 3.26 -1.66
C ILE A 81 4.77 2.70 -1.84
N VAL A 82 4.87 1.41 -2.05
CA VAL A 82 6.18 0.77 -2.06
C VAL A 82 6.20 -0.41 -3.02
N VAL A 83 7.34 -0.58 -3.71
CA VAL A 83 7.63 -1.74 -4.55
C VAL A 83 8.96 -2.28 -4.10
N SER A 84 9.06 -3.60 -3.95
CA SER A 84 10.32 -4.23 -3.54
C SER A 84 11.40 -3.91 -4.57
N GLN A 85 12.65 -3.81 -4.09
CA GLN A 85 13.77 -3.39 -4.93
C GLN A 85 13.93 -4.29 -6.16
N GLU A 86 13.76 -5.58 -5.98
CA GLU A 86 13.93 -6.56 -7.07
C GLU A 86 12.86 -6.43 -8.14
N ASN A 87 11.76 -5.77 -7.85
CA ASN A 87 10.61 -5.70 -8.77
C ASN A 87 10.39 -4.31 -9.34
N ARG A 88 11.35 -3.41 -9.20
CA ARG A 88 11.28 -2.11 -9.84
C ARG A 88 11.56 -2.25 -11.32
N ASN A 89 11.17 -1.28 -12.10
CA ASN A 89 11.29 -1.30 -13.56
C ASN A 89 10.25 -2.23 -14.23
N LYS A 90 9.24 -2.64 -13.48
CA LYS A 90 8.12 -3.43 -14.02
C LYS A 90 6.81 -2.62 -13.97
N SER A 91 6.90 -1.33 -13.67
CA SER A 91 5.76 -0.41 -13.63
C SER A 91 4.73 -0.75 -12.55
N TYR A 92 5.09 -1.54 -11.56
CA TYR A 92 4.16 -1.91 -10.49
C TYR A 92 3.77 -0.70 -9.63
N GLY A 93 4.70 0.23 -9.40
CA GLY A 93 4.40 1.44 -8.63
C GLY A 93 3.36 2.30 -9.32
N LYS A 94 3.49 2.47 -10.63
CA LYS A 94 2.53 3.21 -11.42
C LYS A 94 1.17 2.51 -11.42
N GLU A 95 1.19 1.20 -11.57
CA GLU A 95 -0.03 0.41 -11.62
C GLU A 95 -0.77 0.44 -10.29
N ILE A 96 -0.06 0.22 -9.18
CA ILE A 96 -0.71 0.19 -7.86
C ILE A 96 -1.28 1.57 -7.49
N THR A 97 -0.57 2.64 -7.87
CA THR A 97 -1.05 4.00 -7.63
C THR A 97 -2.34 4.27 -8.41
N LYS A 98 -2.39 3.81 -9.64
CA LYS A 98 -3.58 3.96 -10.48
C LYS A 98 -4.78 3.22 -9.87
N ILE A 99 -4.55 2.01 -9.39
CA ILE A 99 -5.60 1.22 -8.73
C ILE A 99 -6.09 1.94 -7.47
N GLY A 100 -5.17 2.50 -6.69
CA GLY A 100 -5.53 3.24 -5.49
C GLY A 100 -6.38 4.47 -5.78
N LYS A 101 -5.98 5.25 -6.79
CA LYS A 101 -6.74 6.43 -7.19
C LYS A 101 -8.14 6.06 -7.66
N PHE A 102 -8.25 5.01 -8.45
CA PHE A 102 -9.55 4.57 -8.95
C PHE A 102 -10.47 4.17 -7.80
N PHE A 103 -9.94 3.40 -6.86
CA PHE A 103 -10.69 2.95 -5.69
C PHE A 103 -11.25 4.15 -4.91
N LEU A 104 -10.39 5.13 -4.61
CA LEU A 104 -10.80 6.29 -3.82
C LEU A 104 -11.79 7.18 -4.57
N LYS A 105 -11.62 7.33 -5.88
CA LYS A 105 -12.54 8.11 -6.68
C LYS A 105 -13.93 7.47 -6.74
N GLU A 106 -13.96 6.15 -6.85
CA GLU A 106 -15.24 5.43 -6.91
C GLU A 106 -15.94 5.47 -5.57
N LYS A 107 -15.18 5.33 -4.48
CA LYS A 107 -15.76 5.24 -3.14
C LYS A 107 -16.11 6.61 -2.57
N TYR A 108 -15.30 7.61 -2.86
CA TYR A 108 -15.46 8.96 -2.29
C TYR A 108 -15.34 10.01 -3.39
N PRO A 109 -16.30 10.03 -4.34
CA PRO A 109 -16.16 10.87 -5.53
C PRO A 109 -16.20 12.38 -5.26
N ARG A 110 -16.69 12.78 -4.08
CA ARG A 110 -16.82 14.20 -3.73
C ARG A 110 -15.64 14.73 -2.95
N HIS A 111 -14.61 13.90 -2.75
CA HIS A 111 -13.47 14.29 -1.95
C HIS A 111 -12.20 14.28 -2.80
N GLU A 112 -11.34 15.22 -2.48
CA GLU A 112 -10.01 15.29 -3.07
C GLU A 112 -9.18 14.11 -2.58
N ILE A 113 -8.23 13.66 -3.40
CA ILE A 113 -7.31 12.58 -3.04
C ILE A 113 -5.96 13.21 -2.73
N ILE A 114 -5.46 12.96 -1.53
CA ILE A 114 -4.17 13.48 -1.08
C ILE A 114 -3.16 12.33 -1.08
N ILE A 115 -2.03 12.56 -1.69
CA ILE A 115 -0.98 11.53 -1.79
C ILE A 115 0.26 11.97 -1.03
#